data_406124278b9f8925544e74f08e541442
#
_entry.id   406124278b9f8925544e74f08e541442
#
_cell.length_a   1.000
_cell.length_b   1.000
_cell.length_c   1.000
_cell.angle_alpha   90.00
_cell.angle_beta   90.00
_cell.angle_gamma   90.00
#
_symmetry.space_group_name_H-M   'P 1'
#
loop_
_entity.id
_entity.type
_entity.pdbx_description
1 polymer ?
#
loop_
_entity_poly.entity_id
_entity_poly.type
_entity_poly.pdbx_seq_one_letter_code
_entity_poly.pdbx_strand_id
1 'polypeptide(L)'
;MKYLSNLSDISEFSSAATDSGQFFLPRPIIDNPQFNDLKSSGIFLYMLLLNRLRGAVDFELKGYDESGNTFVCYPIEELMEALLLGKSKVISLKRKLKNHGLIEEVRQGSSLPNRIYLTDEILKYYR
;
A
#
# COMPACT_ATOMS: atom_id res chain seq x y z
N MET A 1 11.85 -12.01 3.89
CA MET A 1 10.42 -11.72 3.71
C MET A 1 10.25 -11.04 2.36
N LYS A 2 9.11 -11.21 1.73
CA LYS A 2 8.87 -10.57 0.44
C LYS A 2 7.79 -9.49 0.53
N TYR A 3 6.80 -9.73 1.38
CA TYR A 3 5.69 -8.82 1.58
C TYR A 3 5.65 -8.34 3.02
N LEU A 4 5.22 -7.10 3.20
CA LEU A 4 5.02 -6.57 4.55
C LEU A 4 3.80 -7.24 5.17
N SER A 5 3.89 -7.60 6.44
CA SER A 5 2.76 -8.18 7.17
C SER A 5 2.02 -7.13 7.97
N ASN A 6 2.71 -6.08 8.40
CA ASN A 6 2.08 -4.94 9.07
C ASN A 6 3.06 -3.77 9.05
N LEU A 7 2.62 -2.61 9.54
CA LEU A 7 3.44 -1.40 9.51
C LEU A 7 4.68 -1.50 10.39
N SER A 8 4.65 -2.33 11.41
CA SER A 8 5.79 -2.46 12.32
C SER A 8 7.01 -3.11 11.64
N ASP A 9 6.83 -3.68 10.45
CA ASP A 9 7.97 -4.17 9.66
C ASP A 9 8.86 -3.02 9.19
N ILE A 10 8.34 -1.79 9.19
CA ILE A 10 9.08 -0.61 8.80
C ILE A 10 9.61 0.05 10.06
N SER A 11 10.94 0.18 10.16
CA SER A 11 11.58 0.66 11.39
C SER A 11 11.18 2.08 11.77
N GLU A 12 10.79 2.89 10.79
CA GLU A 12 10.37 4.26 11.03
C GLU A 12 9.00 4.35 11.72
N PHE A 13 8.20 3.30 11.61
CA PHE A 13 6.84 3.29 12.14
C PHE A 13 6.84 3.33 13.67
N SER A 14 5.96 4.19 14.20
CA SER A 14 5.75 4.27 15.65
C SER A 14 4.28 4.00 15.93
N SER A 15 3.99 2.96 16.72
CA SER A 15 2.61 2.65 17.07
C SER A 15 1.95 3.76 17.88
N ALA A 16 2.73 4.47 18.68
CA ALA A 16 2.21 5.58 19.46
C ALA A 16 1.67 6.70 18.58
N ALA A 17 2.35 6.97 17.47
CA ALA A 17 1.90 8.01 16.55
C ALA A 17 0.63 7.60 15.79
N THR A 18 0.45 6.31 15.56
CA THR A 18 -0.67 5.82 14.76
C THR A 18 -1.90 5.50 15.61
N ASP A 19 -1.74 5.36 16.92
CA ASP A 19 -2.88 5.10 17.80
C ASP A 19 -3.88 6.25 17.79
N SER A 20 -3.47 7.43 17.34
CA SER A 20 -4.35 8.58 17.21
C SER A 20 -5.12 8.61 15.89
N GLY A 21 -5.01 7.56 15.07
CA GLY A 21 -5.67 7.51 13.77
C GLY A 21 -4.93 8.19 12.64
N GLN A 22 -3.68 8.59 12.88
CA GLN A 22 -2.88 9.25 11.86
C GLN A 22 -2.39 8.27 10.82
N PHE A 23 -2.24 8.76 9.59
CA PHE A 23 -1.64 7.96 8.53
C PHE A 23 -0.13 7.97 8.64
N PHE A 24 0.47 6.82 8.37
CA PHE A 24 1.91 6.68 8.32
C PHE A 24 2.37 6.72 6.86
N LEU A 25 3.42 7.48 6.59
CA LEU A 25 4.03 7.54 5.27
C LEU A 25 5.55 7.39 5.42
N PRO A 26 6.14 6.35 4.81
CA PRO A 26 7.60 6.17 4.88
C PRO A 26 8.33 7.35 4.28
N ARG A 27 9.30 7.88 5.00
CA ARG A 27 10.08 9.04 4.54
C ARG A 27 10.75 8.83 3.19
N PRO A 28 11.34 7.66 2.88
CA PRO A 28 11.99 7.48 1.58
C PRO A 28 11.08 7.71 0.38
N ILE A 29 9.79 7.48 0.51
CA ILE A 29 8.84 7.73 -0.58
C ILE A 29 8.85 9.22 -0.95
N ILE A 30 9.05 10.10 0.04
CA ILE A 30 9.08 11.54 -0.19
C ILE A 30 10.48 12.01 -0.57
N ASP A 31 11.49 11.52 0.14
CA ASP A 31 12.83 12.08 0.08
C ASP A 31 13.72 11.50 -1.03
N ASN A 32 13.48 10.25 -1.42
CA ASN A 32 14.34 9.59 -2.39
C ASN A 32 13.96 9.99 -3.81
N PRO A 33 14.88 10.60 -4.58
CA PRO A 33 14.59 11.07 -5.95
C PRO A 33 14.08 9.95 -6.87
N GLN A 34 14.37 8.70 -6.55
CA GLN A 34 13.94 7.56 -7.35
C GLN A 34 12.42 7.50 -7.47
N PHE A 35 11.68 8.07 -6.51
CA PHE A 35 10.23 8.06 -6.49
C PHE A 35 9.59 9.35 -6.98
N ASN A 36 10.38 10.24 -7.60
CA ASN A 36 9.86 11.54 -8.06
C ASN A 36 8.70 11.42 -9.05
N ASP A 37 8.67 10.36 -9.85
CA ASP A 37 7.62 10.16 -10.84
C ASP A 37 6.26 9.84 -10.23
N LEU A 38 6.22 9.45 -8.97
CA LEU A 38 4.95 9.19 -8.27
C LEU A 38 4.16 10.47 -8.08
N LYS A 39 4.84 11.58 -7.83
CA LYS A 39 4.23 12.87 -7.50
C LYS A 39 3.29 12.72 -6.31
N SER A 40 2.59 13.78 -5.96
CA SER A 40 1.76 13.75 -4.75
C SER A 40 0.65 12.71 -4.81
N SER A 41 0.01 12.54 -5.97
CA SER A 41 -1.08 11.58 -6.10
C SER A 41 -0.63 10.14 -5.93
N GLY A 42 0.54 9.79 -6.51
CA GLY A 42 1.07 8.43 -6.37
C GLY A 42 1.54 8.15 -4.96
N ILE A 43 2.14 9.16 -4.33
CA ILE A 43 2.56 9.05 -2.92
C ILE A 43 1.34 8.83 -2.03
N PHE A 44 0.28 9.59 -2.27
CA PHE A 44 -0.96 9.47 -1.49
C PHE A 44 -1.60 8.10 -1.69
N LEU A 45 -1.60 7.60 -2.92
CA LEU A 45 -2.11 6.25 -3.20
C LEU A 45 -1.32 5.20 -2.40
N TYR A 46 0.00 5.29 -2.42
CA TYR A 46 0.82 4.35 -1.68
C TYR A 46 0.50 4.42 -0.18
N MET A 47 0.35 5.62 0.35
CA MET A 47 -0.01 5.81 1.75
C MET A 47 -1.33 5.14 2.09
N LEU A 48 -2.35 5.31 1.25
CA LEU A 48 -3.65 4.70 1.47
C LEU A 48 -3.57 3.18 1.51
N LEU A 49 -2.84 2.60 0.54
CA LEU A 49 -2.69 1.15 0.47
C LEU A 49 -1.92 0.63 1.68
N LEU A 50 -0.81 1.29 2.00
CA LEU A 50 0.04 0.85 3.09
C LEU A 50 -0.69 0.91 4.43
N ASN A 51 -1.42 1.99 4.66
CA ASN A 51 -2.11 2.15 5.94
C ASN A 51 -3.33 1.24 6.09
N ARG A 52 -3.89 0.76 4.98
CA ARG A 52 -4.94 -0.25 5.05
C ARG A 52 -4.41 -1.58 5.58
N LEU A 53 -3.10 -1.78 5.51
CA LEU A 53 -2.47 -2.99 6.03
C LEU A 53 -2.75 -3.19 7.52
N ARG A 54 -2.85 -2.12 8.29
CA ARG A 54 -3.23 -2.18 9.70
C ARG A 54 -4.59 -2.85 9.88
N GLY A 55 -5.56 -2.39 9.08
CA GLY A 55 -6.91 -2.90 9.16
C GLY A 55 -7.05 -4.33 8.65
N ALA A 56 -6.17 -4.72 7.72
CA ALA A 56 -6.24 -6.06 7.14
C ALA A 56 -6.04 -7.15 8.19
N VAL A 57 -5.24 -6.87 9.22
CA VAL A 57 -4.96 -7.82 10.29
C VAL A 57 -6.02 -7.75 11.38
N ASP A 58 -6.55 -6.54 11.62
CA ASP A 58 -7.48 -6.29 12.71
C ASP A 58 -8.90 -6.78 12.44
N PHE A 59 -9.25 -6.99 11.18
CA PHE A 59 -10.58 -7.47 10.83
C PHE A 59 -10.53 -8.95 10.51
N GLU A 60 -11.52 -9.66 10.97
CA GLU A 60 -11.65 -11.11 10.73
C GLU A 60 -11.81 -11.47 9.26
N LEU A 61 -11.77 -10.48 8.39
CA LEU A 61 -11.81 -10.68 6.95
C LEU A 61 -10.56 -11.37 6.44
N LYS A 62 -9.58 -11.55 7.31
CA LYS A 62 -8.39 -12.35 7.05
C LYS A 62 -7.68 -11.97 5.76
N GLY A 63 -7.00 -10.86 5.80
CA GLY A 63 -6.17 -10.48 4.67
C GLY A 63 -4.92 -11.33 4.55
N TYR A 64 -5.09 -12.65 4.51
CA TYR A 64 -3.98 -13.61 4.35
C TYR A 64 -4.26 -14.53 3.18
N ASP A 65 -3.23 -14.84 2.41
CA ASP A 65 -3.34 -15.87 1.39
C ASP A 65 -2.98 -17.24 1.97
N GLU A 66 -2.96 -18.26 1.10
CA GLU A 66 -2.70 -19.64 1.50
C GLU A 66 -1.30 -19.83 2.08
N SER A 67 -0.37 -18.97 1.72
CA SER A 67 1.00 -18.99 2.21
C SER A 67 1.23 -18.13 3.45
N GLY A 68 0.17 -17.52 3.96
CA GLY A 68 0.27 -16.66 5.14
C GLY A 68 0.71 -15.24 4.85
N ASN A 69 0.77 -14.84 3.57
CA ASN A 69 1.13 -13.47 3.21
C ASN A 69 -0.07 -12.54 3.38
N THR A 70 0.14 -11.41 4.05
CA THR A 70 -0.90 -10.41 4.25
C THR A 70 -1.11 -9.62 2.96
N PHE A 71 -2.36 -9.34 2.65
CA PHE A 71 -2.72 -8.49 1.51
C PHE A 71 -3.84 -7.56 1.90
N VAL A 72 -4.05 -6.52 1.08
CA VAL A 72 -5.18 -5.62 1.26
C VAL A 72 -6.05 -5.66 0.01
N CYS A 73 -7.33 -5.39 0.19
CA CYS A 73 -8.28 -5.20 -0.90
C CYS A 73 -8.75 -3.76 -0.85
N TYR A 74 -8.59 -3.07 -1.97
CA TYR A 74 -9.00 -1.67 -2.05
C TYR A 74 -9.63 -1.47 -3.42
N PRO A 75 -10.97 -1.58 -3.50
CA PRO A 75 -11.67 -1.47 -4.78
C PRO A 75 -11.37 -0.16 -5.49
N ILE A 76 -11.28 -0.21 -6.81
CA ILE A 76 -10.89 0.98 -7.57
C ILE A 76 -11.85 2.14 -7.37
N GLU A 77 -13.14 1.84 -7.18
CA GLU A 77 -14.13 2.89 -6.93
C GLU A 77 -13.85 3.66 -5.64
N GLU A 78 -13.41 2.95 -4.61
CA GLU A 78 -13.03 3.58 -3.35
C GLU A 78 -11.78 4.43 -3.51
N LEU A 79 -10.82 3.96 -4.30
CA LEU A 79 -9.59 4.73 -4.56
C LEU A 79 -9.91 5.98 -5.35
N MET A 80 -10.81 5.88 -6.32
CA MET A 80 -11.24 7.05 -7.10
C MET A 80 -11.83 8.12 -6.20
N GLU A 81 -12.67 7.72 -5.25
CA GLU A 81 -13.27 8.65 -4.30
C GLU A 81 -12.20 9.26 -3.38
N ALA A 82 -11.35 8.41 -2.82
CA ALA A 82 -10.35 8.86 -1.85
C ALA A 82 -9.34 9.82 -2.48
N LEU A 83 -8.98 9.58 -3.74
CA LEU A 83 -7.99 10.38 -4.46
C LEU A 83 -8.60 11.52 -5.26
N LEU A 84 -9.93 11.52 -5.43
CA LEU A 84 -10.64 12.47 -6.28
C LEU A 84 -10.11 12.43 -7.72
N LEU A 85 -9.91 11.22 -8.22
CA LEU A 85 -9.35 11.01 -9.56
C LEU A 85 -10.23 10.03 -10.34
N GLY A 86 -10.14 10.10 -11.67
CA GLY A 86 -10.82 9.15 -12.53
C GLY A 86 -10.11 7.80 -12.56
N LYS A 87 -10.81 6.82 -13.13
CA LYS A 87 -10.35 5.44 -13.16
C LYS A 87 -9.01 5.29 -13.87
N SER A 88 -8.86 5.92 -15.05
CA SER A 88 -7.62 5.81 -15.83
C SER A 88 -6.42 6.30 -15.05
N LYS A 89 -6.59 7.39 -14.32
CA LYS A 89 -5.51 7.97 -13.54
C LYS A 89 -5.11 7.05 -12.39
N VAL A 90 -6.09 6.47 -11.69
CA VAL A 90 -5.82 5.53 -10.60
C VAL A 90 -5.06 4.32 -11.13
N ILE A 91 -5.49 3.77 -12.27
CA ILE A 91 -4.80 2.63 -12.87
C ILE A 91 -3.36 2.99 -13.23
N SER A 92 -3.15 4.18 -13.78
CA SER A 92 -1.81 4.65 -14.14
C SER A 92 -0.91 4.78 -12.89
N LEU A 93 -1.45 5.31 -11.82
CA LEU A 93 -0.69 5.44 -10.56
C LEU A 93 -0.34 4.09 -9.96
N LYS A 94 -1.27 3.14 -9.99
CA LYS A 94 -0.98 1.77 -9.53
C LYS A 94 0.14 1.15 -10.35
N ARG A 95 0.13 1.38 -11.66
CA ARG A 95 1.20 0.86 -12.52
C ARG A 95 2.56 1.44 -12.13
N LYS A 96 2.62 2.72 -11.78
CA LYS A 96 3.88 3.32 -11.32
C LYS A 96 4.38 2.66 -10.05
N LEU A 97 3.48 2.40 -9.10
CA LEU A 97 3.86 1.71 -7.88
C LEU A 97 4.38 0.30 -8.17
N LYS A 98 3.74 -0.41 -9.09
CA LYS A 98 4.20 -1.74 -9.51
C LYS A 98 5.56 -1.67 -10.18
N ASN A 99 5.78 -0.67 -11.02
CA ASN A 99 7.06 -0.50 -11.71
C ASN A 99 8.21 -0.26 -10.75
N HIS A 100 7.94 0.38 -9.63
CA HIS A 100 8.94 0.56 -8.57
C HIS A 100 9.07 -0.67 -7.67
N GLY A 101 8.25 -1.69 -7.90
CA GLY A 101 8.29 -2.88 -7.08
C GLY A 101 7.67 -2.72 -5.70
N LEU A 102 6.96 -1.62 -5.46
CA LEU A 102 6.40 -1.32 -4.13
C LEU A 102 5.14 -2.12 -3.83
N ILE A 103 4.40 -2.51 -4.85
CA ILE A 103 3.21 -3.34 -4.69
C ILE A 103 3.17 -4.43 -5.75
N GLU A 104 2.44 -5.49 -5.45
CA GLU A 104 2.05 -6.52 -6.40
C GLU A 104 0.55 -6.71 -6.31
N GLU A 105 -0.09 -6.98 -7.42
CA GLU A 105 -1.53 -7.11 -7.47
C GLU A 105 -1.91 -8.41 -8.15
N VAL A 106 -2.86 -9.16 -7.54
CA VAL A 106 -3.29 -10.46 -8.04
C VAL A 106 -4.81 -10.47 -8.14
N ARG A 107 -5.32 -10.88 -9.32
CA ARG A 107 -6.77 -11.01 -9.51
C ARG A 107 -7.30 -12.21 -8.76
N GLN A 108 -8.43 -12.04 -8.11
CA GLN A 108 -9.10 -13.13 -7.41
C GLN A 108 -10.28 -13.72 -8.19
N GLY A 109 -10.71 -13.02 -9.24
CA GLY A 109 -11.87 -13.44 -10.01
C GLY A 109 -12.75 -12.25 -10.34
N SER A 110 -13.81 -12.47 -11.12
CA SER A 110 -14.62 -11.39 -11.66
C SER A 110 -15.45 -10.65 -10.61
N SER A 111 -15.78 -11.30 -9.51
CA SER A 111 -16.66 -10.72 -8.50
C SER A 111 -15.94 -10.27 -7.24
N LEU A 112 -14.62 -10.46 -7.17
CA LEU A 112 -13.85 -10.11 -5.99
C LEU A 112 -12.83 -9.02 -6.33
N PRO A 113 -12.56 -8.11 -5.37
CA PRO A 113 -11.47 -7.14 -5.59
C PRO A 113 -10.13 -7.86 -5.66
N ASN A 114 -9.18 -7.24 -6.34
CA ASN A 114 -7.84 -7.81 -6.45
C ASN A 114 -7.14 -7.78 -5.10
N ARG A 115 -6.24 -8.74 -4.90
CA ARG A 115 -5.34 -8.74 -3.75
C ARG A 115 -4.19 -7.78 -4.05
N ILE A 116 -3.87 -6.90 -3.12
CA ILE A 116 -2.74 -5.99 -3.26
C ILE A 116 -1.76 -6.29 -2.13
N TYR A 117 -0.55 -6.69 -2.52
CA TYR A 117 0.53 -6.97 -1.57
C TYR A 117 1.45 -5.76 -1.51
N LEU A 118 1.75 -5.31 -0.31
CA LEU A 118 2.75 -4.27 -0.07
C LEU A 118 4.08 -4.99 0.09
N THR A 119 5.01 -4.78 -0.85
CA THR A 119 6.27 -5.52 -0.85
C THR A 119 7.26 -4.93 0.15
N ASP A 120 8.30 -5.70 0.46
CA ASP A 120 9.36 -5.24 1.34
C ASP A 120 10.40 -4.38 0.61
N GLU A 121 10.14 -4.04 -0.64
CA GLU A 121 11.05 -3.20 -1.42
C GLU A 121 11.37 -1.89 -0.71
N ILE A 122 10.37 -1.30 -0.03
CA ILE A 122 10.56 -0.03 0.67
C ILE A 122 11.64 -0.11 1.75
N LEU A 123 11.88 -1.30 2.30
CA LEU A 123 12.86 -1.48 3.37
C LEU A 123 14.29 -1.24 2.90
N LYS A 124 14.55 -1.38 1.60
CA LYS A 124 15.88 -1.16 1.03
C LYS A 124 16.34 0.28 1.14
N TYR A 125 15.43 1.21 1.34
CA TYR A 125 15.73 2.64 1.36
C TYR A 125 15.97 3.16 2.77
N TYR A 126 15.91 2.28 3.76
CA TYR A 126 16.25 2.62 5.14
C TYR A 126 17.68 2.21 5.43
N ARG A 127 18.40 3.09 6.13
CA ARG A 127 19.78 2.86 6.46
C ARG A 127 19.99 2.99 7.96
#